data_aaadcdc2a6d765aac19d201c27821530
#
_entry.id   aaadcdc2a6d765aac19d201c27821530
#
_cell.length_a   1.000
_cell.length_b   1.000
_cell.length_c   1.000
_cell.angle_alpha   90.00
_cell.angle_beta   90.00
_cell.angle_gamma   90.00
#
_symmetry.space_group_name_H-M   'P 1'
#
loop_
_entity.id
_entity.type
_entity.pdbx_description
1 polymer ?
#
loop_
_entity_poly.entity_id
_entity_poly.type
_entity_poly.pdbx_seq_one_letter_code
_entity_poly.pdbx_strand_id
1 'polypeptide(L)'
;GVKNGIASMGTSLTDEQIQALNRITSHLVICYDGDNAGQNATKRALEIIEPTGKFSLEVIKIPEKLDPDEFTKKYGSEKFVELARNDRKSPLDFYLSYYEQEYIRDILQEIAKVRDSLEQDLYLNRLAQRFNVAKENLDSQLRQIREKIFAQRAEKQEEQSYQAQQIPRTVIQKNE
;
A
#
# COMPACT_ATOMS: atom_id res chain seq x y z
N GLY A 1 -5.00 -12.89 -25.12
CA GLY A 1 -5.15 -12.69 -23.66
C GLY A 1 -4.57 -13.84 -22.84
N VAL A 2 -4.52 -13.68 -21.53
CA VAL A 2 -4.09 -14.73 -20.59
C VAL A 2 -5.23 -15.74 -20.44
N LYS A 3 -4.97 -17.01 -20.79
CA LYS A 3 -6.01 -18.07 -20.80
C LYS A 3 -6.14 -18.80 -19.45
N ASN A 4 -5.17 -18.63 -18.56
CA ASN A 4 -5.03 -19.30 -17.27
C ASN A 4 -5.12 -18.32 -16.08
N GLY A 5 -5.79 -17.20 -16.27
CA GLY A 5 -6.08 -16.26 -15.20
C GLY A 5 -7.29 -16.69 -14.39
N ILE A 6 -7.17 -16.57 -13.06
CA ILE A 6 -8.25 -16.83 -12.11
C ILE A 6 -8.38 -15.60 -11.21
N ALA A 7 -9.62 -15.13 -11.00
CA ALA A 7 -9.90 -14.08 -10.05
C ALA A 7 -10.34 -14.69 -8.71
N SER A 8 -9.73 -14.25 -7.62
CA SER A 8 -10.25 -14.55 -6.29
C SER A 8 -11.50 -13.71 -6.05
N MET A 9 -12.64 -14.35 -5.80
CA MET A 9 -13.90 -13.67 -5.46
C MET A 9 -13.81 -13.18 -4.01
N GLY A 10 -13.17 -12.04 -3.79
CA GLY A 10 -12.96 -11.46 -2.46
C GLY A 10 -11.52 -11.04 -2.20
N THR A 11 -11.25 -10.56 -0.99
CA THR A 11 -9.97 -9.92 -0.61
C THR A 11 -8.92 -10.88 -0.07
N SER A 12 -9.25 -12.12 0.22
CA SER A 12 -8.32 -13.10 0.80
C SER A 12 -8.55 -14.49 0.17
N LEU A 13 -7.44 -15.18 -0.12
CA LEU A 13 -7.48 -16.59 -0.52
C LEU A 13 -7.86 -17.46 0.68
N THR A 14 -8.76 -18.42 0.46
CA THR A 14 -9.12 -19.42 1.49
C THR A 14 -8.33 -20.70 1.30
N ASP A 15 -8.27 -21.52 2.37
CA ASP A 15 -7.60 -22.83 2.32
C ASP A 15 -8.21 -23.75 1.27
N GLU A 16 -9.54 -23.71 1.07
CA GLU A 16 -10.24 -24.48 0.06
C GLU A 16 -9.82 -24.06 -1.36
N GLN A 17 -9.68 -22.75 -1.60
CA GLN A 17 -9.20 -22.22 -2.88
C GLN A 17 -7.75 -22.64 -3.14
N ILE A 18 -6.89 -22.60 -2.13
CA ILE A 18 -5.50 -23.07 -2.22
C ILE A 18 -5.43 -24.57 -2.52
N GLN A 19 -6.25 -25.37 -1.87
CA GLN A 19 -6.33 -26.80 -2.15
C GLN A 19 -6.85 -27.09 -3.56
N ALA A 20 -7.85 -26.34 -4.04
CA ALA A 20 -8.38 -26.47 -5.40
C ALA A 20 -7.30 -26.11 -6.43
N LEU A 21 -6.55 -25.02 -6.24
CA LEU A 21 -5.44 -24.63 -7.11
C LEU A 21 -4.34 -25.68 -7.14
N ASN A 22 -3.98 -26.26 -5.99
CA ASN A 22 -2.92 -27.27 -5.92
C ASN A 22 -3.24 -28.59 -6.68
N ARG A 23 -4.52 -28.85 -6.95
CA ARG A 23 -4.95 -29.99 -7.80
C ARG A 23 -4.71 -29.72 -9.29
N ILE A 24 -4.57 -28.45 -9.67
CA ILE A 24 -4.49 -28.01 -11.07
C ILE A 24 -3.06 -27.64 -11.45
N THR A 25 -2.32 -27.03 -10.56
CA THR A 25 -0.97 -26.51 -10.82
C THR A 25 -0.11 -26.52 -9.58
N SER A 26 1.21 -26.61 -9.78
CA SER A 26 2.24 -26.37 -8.76
C SER A 26 2.93 -25.01 -8.92
N HIS A 27 2.48 -24.17 -9.87
CA HIS A 27 3.07 -22.87 -10.14
C HIS A 27 1.99 -21.80 -10.15
N LEU A 28 2.15 -20.76 -9.33
CA LEU A 28 1.23 -19.63 -9.25
C LEU A 28 1.97 -18.32 -9.51
N VAL A 29 1.32 -17.47 -10.29
CA VAL A 29 1.74 -16.07 -10.50
C VAL A 29 0.69 -15.17 -9.88
N ILE A 30 1.08 -14.41 -8.86
CA ILE A 30 0.21 -13.49 -8.14
C ILE A 30 0.24 -12.14 -8.85
N CYS A 31 -0.94 -11.61 -9.18
CA CYS A 31 -1.11 -10.33 -9.85
C CYS A 31 -2.31 -9.61 -9.27
N TYR A 32 -2.07 -8.67 -8.37
CA TYR A 32 -3.05 -7.73 -7.84
C TYR A 32 -2.81 -6.33 -8.41
N ASP A 33 -3.62 -5.37 -7.99
CA ASP A 33 -3.50 -3.97 -8.41
C ASP A 33 -2.13 -3.40 -8.08
N GLY A 34 -1.66 -2.45 -8.88
CA GLY A 34 -0.35 -1.83 -8.73
C GLY A 34 -0.26 -0.81 -7.59
N ASP A 35 -1.39 -0.49 -6.96
CA ASP A 35 -1.48 0.46 -5.85
C ASP A 35 -1.07 -0.16 -4.49
N ASN A 36 -1.13 0.65 -3.43
CA ASN A 36 -0.77 0.19 -2.09
C ASN A 36 -1.72 -0.90 -1.55
N ALA A 37 -3.00 -0.85 -1.92
CA ALA A 37 -3.98 -1.86 -1.49
C ALA A 37 -3.71 -3.21 -2.16
N GLY A 38 -3.40 -3.20 -3.46
CA GLY A 38 -3.02 -4.40 -4.21
C GLY A 38 -1.68 -4.98 -3.76
N GLN A 39 -0.71 -4.13 -3.40
CA GLN A 39 0.56 -4.62 -2.82
C GLN A 39 0.37 -5.26 -1.45
N ASN A 40 -0.50 -4.70 -0.59
CA ASN A 40 -0.87 -5.32 0.67
C ASN A 40 -1.61 -6.65 0.46
N ALA A 41 -2.47 -6.74 -0.57
CA ALA A 41 -3.14 -7.98 -0.96
C ALA A 41 -2.14 -9.03 -1.44
N THR A 42 -1.14 -8.62 -2.25
CA THR A 42 -0.04 -9.48 -2.69
C THR A 42 0.73 -10.04 -1.50
N LYS A 43 1.13 -9.18 -0.55
CA LYS A 43 1.83 -9.60 0.67
C LYS A 43 1.03 -10.64 1.45
N ARG A 44 -0.26 -10.37 1.70
CA ARG A 44 -1.15 -11.31 2.42
C ARG A 44 -1.30 -12.64 1.69
N ALA A 45 -1.42 -12.61 0.36
CA ALA A 45 -1.51 -13.83 -0.43
C ALA A 45 -0.24 -14.67 -0.30
N LEU A 46 0.94 -14.06 -0.37
CA LEU A 46 2.21 -14.74 -0.15
C LEU A 46 2.29 -15.34 1.27
N GLU A 47 1.96 -14.57 2.31
CA GLU A 47 1.98 -15.01 3.71
C GLU A 47 1.08 -16.24 3.97
N ILE A 48 0.01 -16.41 3.18
CA ILE A 48 -0.89 -17.56 3.29
C ILE A 48 -0.37 -18.75 2.47
N ILE A 49 0.15 -18.51 1.26
CA ILE A 49 0.49 -19.58 0.31
C ILE A 49 1.88 -20.16 0.58
N GLU A 50 2.90 -19.32 0.85
CA GLU A 50 4.28 -19.77 1.03
C GLU A 50 4.45 -20.84 2.11
N PRO A 51 3.82 -20.74 3.30
CA PRO A 51 3.95 -21.76 4.33
C PRO A 51 3.40 -23.14 3.93
N THR A 52 2.55 -23.19 2.91
CA THR A 52 2.03 -24.48 2.42
C THR A 52 3.08 -25.34 1.72
N GLY A 53 4.13 -24.72 1.18
CA GLY A 53 5.19 -25.40 0.43
C GLY A 53 4.73 -26.08 -0.86
N LYS A 54 3.50 -25.81 -1.32
CA LYS A 54 2.86 -26.53 -2.43
C LYS A 54 3.10 -25.92 -3.80
N PHE A 55 3.57 -24.66 -3.83
CA PHE A 55 3.66 -23.89 -5.08
C PHE A 55 5.03 -23.26 -5.26
N SER A 56 5.47 -23.22 -6.50
CA SER A 56 6.44 -22.24 -6.95
C SER A 56 5.70 -20.92 -7.20
N LEU A 57 6.15 -19.84 -6.56
CA LEU A 57 5.46 -18.56 -6.55
C LEU A 57 6.26 -17.49 -7.30
N GLU A 58 5.54 -16.71 -8.08
CA GLU A 58 6.04 -15.49 -8.71
C GLU A 58 5.01 -14.37 -8.53
N VAL A 59 5.46 -13.12 -8.62
CA VAL A 59 4.64 -11.92 -8.48
C VAL A 59 4.81 -11.04 -9.70
N ILE A 60 3.70 -10.52 -10.23
CA ILE A 60 3.67 -9.44 -11.22
C ILE A 60 3.23 -8.17 -10.52
N LYS A 61 4.02 -7.10 -10.63
CA LYS A 61 3.65 -5.76 -10.18
C LYS A 61 3.15 -4.94 -11.36
N ILE A 62 1.87 -4.55 -11.34
CA ILE A 62 1.31 -3.65 -12.34
C ILE A 62 1.91 -2.25 -12.15
N PRO A 63 2.47 -1.63 -13.21
CA PRO A 63 3.02 -0.29 -13.15
C PRO A 63 1.97 0.80 -12.90
N GLU A 64 2.43 2.00 -12.55
CA GLU A 64 1.62 3.23 -12.47
C GLU A 64 0.42 3.16 -11.52
N LYS A 65 0.42 2.22 -10.57
CA LYS A 65 -0.67 1.98 -9.62
C LYS A 65 -2.00 1.60 -10.28
N LEU A 66 -1.97 1.14 -11.52
CA LEU A 66 -3.15 0.69 -12.26
C LEU A 66 -3.60 -0.69 -11.77
N ASP A 67 -4.87 -1.00 -12.00
CA ASP A 67 -5.34 -2.38 -11.95
C ASP A 67 -5.06 -3.12 -13.28
N PRO A 68 -5.17 -4.46 -13.34
CA PRO A 68 -4.93 -5.23 -14.56
C PRO A 68 -5.83 -4.84 -15.74
N ASP A 69 -7.08 -4.44 -15.49
CA ASP A 69 -8.04 -4.02 -16.52
C ASP A 69 -7.68 -2.62 -17.07
N GLU A 70 -7.40 -1.67 -16.18
CA GLU A 70 -6.93 -0.33 -16.54
C GLU A 70 -5.62 -0.39 -17.35
N PHE A 71 -4.66 -1.23 -16.91
CA PHE A 71 -3.42 -1.43 -17.65
C PHE A 71 -3.68 -1.99 -19.04
N THR A 72 -4.56 -2.97 -19.15
CA THR A 72 -4.91 -3.59 -20.43
C THR A 72 -5.64 -2.61 -21.35
N LYS A 73 -6.55 -1.78 -20.82
CA LYS A 73 -7.23 -0.73 -21.58
C LYS A 73 -6.27 0.34 -22.10
N LYS A 74 -5.27 0.71 -21.28
CA LYS A 74 -4.30 1.76 -21.61
C LYS A 74 -3.23 1.31 -22.60
N TYR A 75 -2.71 0.10 -22.43
CA TYR A 75 -1.52 -0.38 -23.14
C TYR A 75 -1.79 -1.56 -24.10
N GLY A 76 -2.98 -2.13 -24.05
CA GLY A 76 -3.36 -3.28 -24.86
C GLY A 76 -3.04 -4.62 -24.18
N SER A 77 -3.76 -5.67 -24.59
CA SER A 77 -3.60 -7.02 -24.06
C SER A 77 -2.24 -7.65 -24.35
N GLU A 78 -1.61 -7.29 -25.46
CA GLU A 78 -0.27 -7.79 -25.81
C GLU A 78 0.78 -7.30 -24.82
N LYS A 79 0.70 -6.04 -24.41
CA LYS A 79 1.62 -5.45 -23.44
C LYS A 79 1.44 -6.06 -22.05
N PHE A 80 0.20 -6.41 -21.68
CA PHE A 80 -0.05 -7.16 -20.44
C PHE A 80 0.56 -8.57 -20.49
N VAL A 81 0.45 -9.27 -21.62
CA VAL A 81 1.07 -10.60 -21.79
C VAL A 81 2.60 -10.51 -21.76
N GLU A 82 3.19 -9.45 -22.32
CA GLU A 82 4.63 -9.19 -22.25
C GLU A 82 5.07 -8.97 -20.80
N LEU A 83 4.37 -8.10 -20.05
CA LEU A 83 4.60 -7.87 -18.63
C LEU A 83 4.51 -9.19 -17.84
N ALA A 84 3.45 -9.97 -18.08
CA ALA A 84 3.20 -11.23 -17.40
C ALA A 84 4.22 -12.34 -17.72
N ARG A 85 5.01 -12.19 -18.76
CA ARG A 85 6.08 -13.13 -19.13
C ARG A 85 7.45 -12.71 -18.65
N ASN A 86 7.74 -11.41 -18.74
CA ASN A 86 9.11 -10.89 -18.66
C ASN A 86 9.42 -10.17 -17.35
N ASP A 87 8.38 -9.70 -16.61
CA ASP A 87 8.58 -8.91 -15.39
C ASP A 87 7.99 -9.62 -14.16
N ARG A 88 8.38 -10.87 -13.99
CA ARG A 88 8.04 -11.67 -12.82
C ARG A 88 9.13 -11.54 -11.77
N LYS A 89 8.71 -11.36 -10.54
CA LYS A 89 9.59 -11.26 -9.38
C LYS A 89 9.42 -12.46 -8.48
N SER A 90 10.50 -12.86 -7.83
CA SER A 90 10.39 -13.81 -6.73
C SER A 90 9.63 -13.18 -5.55
N PRO A 91 9.03 -13.97 -4.65
CA PRO A 91 8.47 -13.44 -3.41
C PRO A 91 9.48 -12.61 -2.61
N LEU A 92 10.74 -13.02 -2.56
CA LEU A 92 11.81 -12.29 -1.88
C LEU A 92 12.03 -10.89 -2.49
N ASP A 93 12.12 -10.78 -3.82
CA ASP A 93 12.29 -9.49 -4.49
C ASP A 93 11.07 -8.58 -4.29
N PHE A 94 9.88 -9.18 -4.23
CA PHE A 94 8.67 -8.43 -3.88
C PHE A 94 8.75 -7.90 -2.45
N TYR A 95 9.10 -8.73 -1.46
CA TYR A 95 9.22 -8.30 -0.06
C TYR A 95 10.28 -7.22 0.13
N LEU A 96 11.43 -7.33 -0.50
CA LEU A 96 12.47 -6.30 -0.44
C LEU A 96 11.92 -4.95 -0.94
N SER A 97 11.29 -4.94 -2.11
CA SER A 97 10.69 -3.72 -2.67
C SER A 97 9.53 -3.17 -1.82
N TYR A 98 8.72 -4.05 -1.23
CA TYR A 98 7.59 -3.68 -0.37
C TYR A 98 8.05 -3.01 0.91
N TYR A 99 8.98 -3.62 1.64
CA TYR A 99 9.47 -3.09 2.91
C TYR A 99 10.33 -1.84 2.74
N GLU A 100 11.06 -1.71 1.65
CA GLU A 100 11.77 -0.48 1.32
C GLU A 100 10.80 0.70 1.15
N GLN A 101 9.69 0.51 0.44
CA GLN A 101 8.66 1.54 0.26
C GLN A 101 7.93 1.87 1.57
N GLU A 102 7.66 0.87 2.41
CA GLU A 102 7.03 1.05 3.71
C GLU A 102 7.94 1.86 4.63
N TYR A 103 9.23 1.54 4.67
CA TYR A 103 10.25 2.25 5.45
C TYR A 103 10.41 3.72 5.01
N ILE A 104 10.42 3.97 3.71
CA ILE A 104 10.43 5.35 3.17
C ILE A 104 9.21 6.13 3.65
N ARG A 105 8.04 5.52 3.64
CA ARG A 105 6.80 6.16 4.10
C ARG A 105 6.84 6.52 5.58
N ASP A 106 7.35 5.63 6.43
CA ASP A 106 7.50 5.88 7.86
C ASP A 106 8.46 7.05 8.12
N ILE A 107 9.59 7.10 7.41
CA ILE A 107 10.53 8.23 7.50
C ILE A 107 9.85 9.53 7.03
N LEU A 108 9.07 9.51 5.95
CA LEU A 108 8.34 10.69 5.48
C LEU A 108 7.31 11.19 6.51
N GLN A 109 6.68 10.30 7.28
CA GLN A 109 5.79 10.70 8.38
C GLN A 109 6.55 11.45 9.49
N GLU A 110 7.77 11.03 9.80
CA GLU A 110 8.62 11.76 10.75
C GLU A 110 9.07 13.11 10.19
N ILE A 111 9.51 13.16 8.93
CA ILE A 111 9.88 14.41 8.25
C ILE A 111 8.70 15.38 8.20
N ALA A 112 7.46 14.89 8.04
CA ALA A 112 6.26 15.74 8.04
C ALA A 112 6.02 16.51 9.35
N LYS A 113 6.59 16.06 10.46
CA LYS A 113 6.50 16.70 11.78
C LYS A 113 7.50 17.86 11.94
N VAL A 114 8.55 17.88 11.14
CA VAL A 114 9.57 18.95 11.15
C VAL A 114 8.93 20.26 10.67
N ARG A 115 9.11 21.35 11.43
CA ARG A 115 8.47 22.64 11.12
C ARG A 115 9.30 23.51 10.17
N ASP A 116 10.62 23.39 10.27
CA ASP A 116 11.54 24.15 9.43
C ASP A 116 11.60 23.56 8.03
N SER A 117 11.33 24.38 7.00
CA SER A 117 11.27 23.94 5.62
C SER A 117 12.64 23.60 5.04
N LEU A 118 13.70 24.26 5.49
CA LEU A 118 15.06 23.98 5.04
C LEU A 118 15.55 22.65 5.60
N GLU A 119 15.25 22.40 6.88
CA GLU A 119 15.56 21.13 7.54
C GLU A 119 14.80 19.97 6.88
N GLN A 120 13.53 20.17 6.54
CA GLN A 120 12.76 19.19 5.76
C GLN A 120 13.44 18.87 4.42
N ASP A 121 13.85 19.90 3.70
CA ASP A 121 14.49 19.76 2.39
C ASP A 121 15.80 18.99 2.49
N LEU A 122 16.60 19.22 3.52
CA LEU A 122 17.83 18.47 3.80
C LEU A 122 17.54 16.97 4.05
N TYR A 123 16.52 16.64 4.84
CA TYR A 123 16.15 15.26 5.08
C TYR A 123 15.62 14.58 3.82
N LEU A 124 14.80 15.26 3.01
CA LEU A 124 14.31 14.73 1.74
C LEU A 124 15.45 14.46 0.74
N ASN A 125 16.43 15.34 0.65
CA ASN A 125 17.60 15.12 -0.19
C ASN A 125 18.40 13.89 0.26
N ARG A 126 18.62 13.70 1.56
CA ARG A 126 19.28 12.52 2.11
C ARG A 126 18.50 11.24 1.82
N LEU A 127 17.18 11.29 1.97
CA LEU A 127 16.31 10.14 1.70
C LEU A 127 16.34 9.78 0.21
N ALA A 128 16.25 10.77 -0.68
CA ALA A 128 16.34 10.60 -2.12
C ALA A 128 17.64 9.91 -2.54
N GLN A 129 18.77 10.38 -2.01
CA GLN A 129 20.09 9.79 -2.27
C GLN A 129 20.21 8.37 -1.72
N ARG A 130 19.74 8.14 -0.49
CA ARG A 130 19.86 6.84 0.20
C ARG A 130 19.13 5.72 -0.55
N PHE A 131 17.94 6.01 -1.07
CA PHE A 131 17.07 5.03 -1.73
C PHE A 131 17.05 5.15 -3.25
N ASN A 132 17.89 6.03 -3.80
CA ASN A 132 17.95 6.28 -5.25
C ASN A 132 16.57 6.56 -5.87
N VAL A 133 15.78 7.38 -5.21
CA VAL A 133 14.45 7.82 -5.66
C VAL A 133 14.45 9.29 -6.01
N ALA A 134 13.61 9.71 -6.95
CA ALA A 134 13.48 11.10 -7.32
C ALA A 134 12.92 11.93 -6.15
N LYS A 135 13.55 13.06 -5.83
CA LYS A 135 13.12 13.93 -4.73
C LYS A 135 11.71 14.45 -4.93
N GLU A 136 11.32 14.75 -6.16
CA GLU A 136 9.99 15.24 -6.55
C GLU A 136 8.88 14.27 -6.13
N ASN A 137 9.16 12.96 -6.20
CA ASN A 137 8.23 11.93 -5.73
C ASN A 137 8.07 11.96 -4.21
N LEU A 138 9.18 12.16 -3.48
CA LEU A 138 9.15 12.29 -2.02
C LEU A 138 8.42 13.57 -1.58
N ASP A 139 8.66 14.70 -2.25
CA ASP A 139 7.96 15.95 -2.01
C ASP A 139 6.45 15.81 -2.20
N SER A 140 6.04 15.14 -3.28
CA SER A 140 4.62 14.88 -3.54
C SER A 140 3.98 14.03 -2.44
N GLN A 141 4.65 12.96 -2.01
CA GLN A 141 4.16 12.09 -0.93
C GLN A 141 4.14 12.82 0.42
N LEU A 142 5.14 13.64 0.72
CA LEU A 142 5.19 14.44 1.94
C LEU A 142 4.01 15.41 2.03
N ARG A 143 3.64 16.08 0.92
CA ARG A 143 2.45 16.95 0.86
C ARG A 143 1.19 16.18 1.19
N GLN A 144 0.98 15.01 0.57
CA GLN A 144 -0.18 14.15 0.85
C GLN A 144 -0.26 13.71 2.32
N ILE A 145 0.88 13.37 2.93
CA ILE A 145 0.96 13.00 4.34
C ILE A 145 0.56 14.19 5.21
N ARG A 146 1.08 15.38 4.93
CA ARG A 146 0.74 16.60 5.68
C ARG A 146 -0.73 16.96 5.57
N GLU A 147 -1.32 16.88 4.39
CA GLU A 147 -2.76 17.11 4.18
C GLU A 147 -3.60 16.16 5.04
N LYS A 148 -3.26 14.87 5.08
CA LYS A 148 -3.94 13.90 5.93
C LYS A 148 -3.79 14.21 7.42
N ILE A 149 -2.58 14.60 7.86
CA ILE A 149 -2.34 14.98 9.26
C ILE A 149 -3.17 16.23 9.63
N PHE A 150 -3.26 17.22 8.73
CA PHE A 150 -4.08 18.43 8.97
C PHE A 150 -5.56 18.09 9.04
N ALA A 151 -6.08 17.28 8.11
CA ALA A 151 -7.48 16.84 8.11
C ALA A 151 -7.84 16.12 9.42
N GLN A 152 -7.03 15.15 9.84
CA GLN A 152 -7.24 14.40 11.08
C GLN A 152 -7.19 15.28 12.34
N ARG A 153 -6.35 16.32 12.33
CA ARG A 153 -6.29 17.28 13.46
C ARG A 153 -7.52 18.16 13.51
N ALA A 154 -8.02 18.61 12.36
CA ALA A 154 -9.25 19.41 12.26
C ALA A 154 -10.45 18.60 12.78
N GLU A 155 -10.64 17.37 12.31
CA GLU A 155 -11.70 16.46 12.77
C GLU A 155 -11.66 16.25 14.29
N LYS A 156 -10.47 15.97 14.84
CA LYS A 156 -10.32 15.80 16.31
C LYS A 156 -10.63 17.07 17.10
N GLN A 157 -10.29 18.24 16.56
CA GLN A 157 -10.62 19.51 17.22
C GLN A 157 -12.13 19.77 17.19
N GLU A 158 -12.81 19.48 16.11
CA GLU A 158 -14.27 19.57 16.01
C GLU A 158 -14.97 18.61 16.98
N GLU A 159 -14.54 17.35 17.06
CA GLU A 159 -15.07 16.38 18.01
C GLU A 159 -14.87 16.83 19.47
N GLN A 160 -13.68 17.34 19.81
CA GLN A 160 -13.39 17.82 21.16
C GLN A 160 -14.22 19.06 21.49
N SER A 161 -14.42 19.98 20.54
CA SER A 161 -15.26 21.16 20.73
C SER A 161 -16.73 20.79 20.93
N TYR A 162 -17.22 19.80 20.20
CA TYR A 162 -18.57 19.28 20.32
C TYR A 162 -18.80 18.60 21.67
N GLN A 163 -17.87 17.79 22.14
CA GLN A 163 -17.92 17.14 23.45
C GLN A 163 -17.85 18.16 24.59
N ALA A 164 -17.01 19.20 24.48
CA ALA A 164 -16.89 20.24 25.48
C ALA A 164 -18.18 21.09 25.65
N GLN A 165 -18.97 21.23 24.58
CA GLN A 165 -20.27 21.92 24.59
C GLN A 165 -21.39 21.09 25.22
N GLN A 166 -21.24 19.77 25.30
CA GLN A 166 -22.24 18.85 25.87
C GLN A 166 -22.07 18.60 27.41
N ILE A 167 -21.02 19.12 28.03
CA ILE A 167 -20.86 18.98 29.47
C ILE A 167 -21.89 19.90 30.17
N PRO A 168 -22.87 19.36 30.94
CA PRO A 168 -23.83 20.17 31.67
C PRO A 168 -23.08 21.04 32.70
N ARG A 169 -23.29 22.32 32.69
CA ARG A 169 -22.87 23.21 33.78
C ARG A 169 -23.60 22.76 35.06
N THR A 170 -22.93 21.96 35.86
CA THR A 170 -23.45 21.62 37.21
C THR A 170 -23.52 22.92 38.00
N VAL A 171 -24.73 23.35 38.31
CA VAL A 171 -25.02 24.49 39.14
C VAL A 171 -24.41 24.21 40.51
N ILE A 172 -23.40 24.98 40.88
CA ILE A 172 -22.90 25.00 42.26
C ILE A 172 -23.98 25.74 43.08
N GLN A 173 -24.87 24.99 43.72
CA GLN A 173 -25.72 25.53 44.78
C GLN A 173 -24.81 25.80 45.96
N LYS A 174 -24.60 27.08 46.25
CA LYS A 174 -24.10 27.57 47.53
C LYS A 174 -25.16 27.28 48.55
N ASN A 175 -24.90 26.38 49.48
CA ASN A 175 -25.64 26.31 50.75
C ASN A 175 -25.07 27.40 51.65
N GLU A 176 -25.94 28.35 52.00
CA GLU A 176 -25.80 29.22 53.16
C GLU A 176 -26.15 28.47 54.45
#